data_4c6c77e402542ad545b8e6089a6621d3
#
_entry.id   4c6c77e402542ad545b8e6089a6621d3
#
_cell.length_a   1.000
_cell.length_b   1.000
_cell.length_c   1.000
_cell.angle_alpha   90.00
_cell.angle_beta   90.00
_cell.angle_gamma   90.00
#
_symmetry.space_group_name_H-M   'P 1'
#
loop_
_entity.id
_entity.type
_entity.pdbx_description
1 polymer ?
#
loop_
_entity_poly.entity_id
_entity_poly.type
_entity_poly.pdbx_seq_one_letter_code
_entity_poly.pdbx_strand_id
1 'polypeptide(L)'
;EIKIREELGIEQKLLTQHEIHDLEPHIKKIYHAGVLYPSAKHTRNPKKILLKLFELFLKRGGKFIKENVEKINFSADDKPLIKTNFNSYSFDKAVISCGAFSKKLTDQVNEKIPLDTERGYHVHFKGYDHLLSRPVIFLNRGFGITPMEQGLRVVGTVEFGGLDNPLSKKRIQNLVNNAKYLFPELKEHEDEWLGFRPTLPDFLPVIGPSKNHKNLFYSFGHHHLGWTLGAISG
;
A
#
# COMPACT_ATOMS: atom_id res chain seq x y z
N GLU A 1 -18.07 16.13 6.37
CA GLU A 1 -17.50 15.08 5.48
C GLU A 1 -18.59 14.41 4.61
N ILE A 2 -19.77 14.04 5.14
CA ILE A 2 -20.85 13.38 4.39
C ILE A 2 -21.29 14.26 3.21
N LYS A 3 -21.62 15.54 3.43
CA LYS A 3 -22.04 16.49 2.39
C LYS A 3 -21.00 16.63 1.27
N ILE A 4 -19.71 16.73 1.62
CA ILE A 4 -18.62 16.83 0.64
C ILE A 4 -18.57 15.59 -0.26
N ARG A 5 -18.79 14.40 0.30
CA ARG A 5 -18.80 13.16 -0.48
C ARG A 5 -20.03 13.08 -1.41
N GLU A 6 -21.19 13.54 -0.93
CA GLU A 6 -22.39 13.65 -1.76
C GLU A 6 -22.20 14.61 -2.93
N GLU A 7 -21.62 15.79 -2.69
CA GLU A 7 -21.24 16.77 -3.72
C GLU A 7 -20.26 16.20 -4.75
N LEU A 8 -19.37 15.30 -4.33
CA LEU A 8 -18.45 14.58 -5.21
C LEU A 8 -19.06 13.33 -5.88
N GLY A 9 -20.35 13.08 -5.69
CA GLY A 9 -21.05 11.93 -6.27
C GLY A 9 -20.65 10.59 -5.68
N ILE A 10 -20.07 10.56 -4.47
CA ILE A 10 -19.67 9.33 -3.79
C ILE A 10 -20.90 8.72 -3.12
N GLU A 11 -21.31 7.55 -3.61
CA GLU A 11 -22.39 6.78 -3.02
C GLU A 11 -22.04 6.32 -1.60
N GLN A 12 -22.88 6.69 -0.63
CA GLN A 12 -22.70 6.31 0.77
C GLN A 12 -24.05 6.10 1.45
N LYS A 13 -24.07 5.18 2.43
CA LYS A 13 -25.25 4.92 3.27
C LYS A 13 -24.86 5.00 4.72
N LEU A 14 -25.57 5.84 5.49
CA LEU A 14 -25.49 5.82 6.94
C LEU A 14 -26.19 4.57 7.47
N LEU A 15 -25.55 3.88 8.41
CA LEU A 15 -26.05 2.67 9.04
C LEU A 15 -26.30 2.92 10.52
N THR A 16 -27.43 2.47 11.00
CA THR A 16 -27.75 2.32 12.42
C THR A 16 -26.99 1.13 13.03
N GLN A 17 -26.98 1.02 14.35
CA GLN A 17 -26.39 -0.13 15.04
C GLN A 17 -27.01 -1.47 14.58
N HIS A 18 -28.33 -1.51 14.36
CA HIS A 18 -29.03 -2.71 13.88
C HIS A 18 -28.56 -3.10 12.48
N GLU A 19 -28.53 -2.16 11.54
CA GLU A 19 -28.07 -2.39 10.17
C GLU A 19 -26.60 -2.82 10.10
N ILE A 20 -25.73 -2.28 10.97
CA ILE A 20 -24.33 -2.75 11.08
C ILE A 20 -24.30 -4.22 11.47
N HIS A 21 -25.10 -4.61 12.46
CA HIS A 21 -25.13 -5.99 12.95
C HIS A 21 -25.77 -6.97 11.96
N ASP A 22 -26.77 -6.53 11.20
CA ASP A 22 -27.35 -7.33 10.12
C ASP A 22 -26.34 -7.58 8.98
N LEU A 23 -25.51 -6.59 8.66
CA LEU A 23 -24.48 -6.70 7.64
C LEU A 23 -23.27 -7.52 8.08
N GLU A 24 -22.84 -7.34 9.33
CA GLU A 24 -21.63 -7.94 9.93
C GLU A 24 -21.96 -8.47 11.34
N PRO A 25 -22.63 -9.61 11.45
CA PRO A 25 -23.20 -10.11 12.71
C PRO A 25 -22.16 -10.49 13.76
N HIS A 26 -20.90 -10.74 13.34
CA HIS A 26 -19.80 -11.06 14.26
C HIS A 26 -19.16 -9.82 14.90
N ILE A 27 -19.43 -8.61 14.38
CA ILE A 27 -18.92 -7.39 15.00
C ILE A 27 -19.60 -7.17 16.34
N LYS A 28 -18.80 -6.94 17.38
CA LYS A 28 -19.29 -6.61 18.73
C LYS A 28 -20.25 -5.40 18.69
N LYS A 29 -21.39 -5.50 19.38
CA LYS A 29 -22.46 -4.47 19.39
C LYS A 29 -22.09 -3.22 20.21
N ILE A 30 -21.01 -2.57 19.87
CA ILE A 30 -20.51 -1.36 20.54
C ILE A 30 -20.52 -0.12 19.65
N TYR A 31 -20.88 -0.28 18.38
CA TYR A 31 -20.92 0.80 17.40
C TYR A 31 -22.36 1.24 17.17
N HIS A 32 -22.61 2.54 17.32
CA HIS A 32 -23.96 3.12 17.22
C HIS A 32 -24.29 3.56 15.79
N ALA A 33 -23.27 3.85 14.97
CA ALA A 33 -23.44 4.25 13.60
C ALA A 33 -22.25 3.80 12.74
N GLY A 34 -22.48 3.64 11.44
CA GLY A 34 -21.47 3.34 10.44
C GLY A 34 -21.77 4.03 9.12
N VAL A 35 -20.78 4.04 8.23
CA VAL A 35 -20.95 4.47 6.84
C VAL A 35 -20.59 3.31 5.93
N LEU A 36 -21.53 2.92 5.09
CA LEU A 36 -21.33 1.93 4.03
C LEU A 36 -21.06 2.66 2.72
N TYR A 37 -20.07 2.18 1.97
CA TYR A 37 -19.77 2.58 0.59
C TYR A 37 -20.13 1.43 -0.35
N PRO A 38 -21.35 1.38 -0.92
CA PRO A 38 -21.83 0.22 -1.68
C PRO A 38 -21.01 -0.09 -2.92
N SER A 39 -20.51 0.94 -3.59
CA SER A 39 -19.67 0.82 -4.80
C SER A 39 -18.22 0.45 -4.52
N ALA A 40 -17.76 0.50 -3.26
CA ALA A 40 -16.38 0.16 -2.90
C ALA A 40 -16.08 -1.32 -3.19
N LYS A 41 -14.87 -1.57 -3.70
CA LYS A 41 -14.38 -2.93 -4.02
C LYS A 41 -13.07 -3.17 -3.29
N HIS A 42 -12.77 -4.44 -3.04
CA HIS A 42 -11.49 -4.86 -2.49
C HIS A 42 -11.00 -6.13 -3.18
N THR A 43 -9.72 -6.40 -3.07
CA THR A 43 -9.14 -7.67 -3.52
C THR A 43 -8.85 -8.58 -2.33
N ARG A 44 -9.23 -9.84 -2.43
CA ARG A 44 -8.95 -10.85 -1.40
C ARG A 44 -7.52 -11.37 -1.48
N ASN A 45 -6.82 -11.16 -2.60
CA ASN A 45 -5.42 -11.60 -2.77
C ASN A 45 -4.65 -10.66 -3.72
N PRO A 46 -4.09 -9.54 -3.21
CA PRO A 46 -3.33 -8.61 -4.04
C PRO A 46 -2.06 -9.24 -4.64
N LYS A 47 -1.40 -10.14 -3.91
CA LYS A 47 -0.21 -10.84 -4.39
C LYS A 47 -0.50 -11.66 -5.66
N LYS A 48 -1.64 -12.37 -5.69
CA LYS A 48 -2.05 -13.17 -6.85
C LYS A 48 -2.26 -12.32 -8.10
N ILE A 49 -2.84 -11.12 -7.95
CA ILE A 49 -3.02 -10.19 -9.07
C ILE A 49 -1.66 -9.70 -9.57
N LEU A 50 -0.75 -9.29 -8.68
CA LEU A 50 0.60 -8.86 -9.07
C LEU A 50 1.37 -9.97 -9.78
N LEU A 51 1.27 -11.21 -9.31
CA LEU A 51 1.91 -12.36 -9.98
C LEU A 51 1.33 -12.58 -11.38
N LYS A 52 0.02 -12.42 -11.57
CA LYS A 52 -0.61 -12.55 -12.90
C LYS A 52 -0.19 -11.41 -13.85
N LEU A 53 -0.06 -10.19 -13.34
CA LEU A 53 0.47 -9.08 -14.14
C LEU A 53 1.93 -9.31 -14.50
N PHE A 54 2.74 -9.84 -13.60
CA PHE A 54 4.13 -10.20 -13.85
C PHE A 54 4.26 -11.33 -14.90
N GLU A 55 3.47 -12.38 -14.80
CA GLU A 55 3.39 -13.44 -15.82
C GLU A 55 3.04 -12.87 -17.21
N LEU A 56 2.07 -11.95 -17.26
CA LEU A 56 1.67 -11.28 -18.51
C LEU A 56 2.80 -10.41 -19.06
N PHE A 57 3.51 -9.66 -18.20
CA PHE A 57 4.69 -8.88 -18.58
C PHE A 57 5.76 -9.77 -19.25
N LEU A 58 6.11 -10.89 -18.63
CA LEU A 58 7.08 -11.84 -19.21
C LEU A 58 6.60 -12.44 -20.53
N LYS A 59 5.31 -12.82 -20.61
CA LYS A 59 4.70 -13.34 -21.84
C LYS A 59 4.73 -12.33 -23.00
N ARG A 60 4.70 -11.03 -22.69
CA ARG A 60 4.81 -9.94 -23.68
C ARG A 60 6.26 -9.57 -24.03
N GLY A 61 7.23 -10.35 -23.61
CA GLY A 61 8.66 -10.14 -23.91
C GLY A 61 9.38 -9.25 -22.90
N GLY A 62 8.74 -8.88 -21.79
CA GLY A 62 9.41 -8.18 -20.70
C GLY A 62 10.51 -9.05 -20.08
N LYS A 63 11.58 -8.42 -19.62
CA LYS A 63 12.68 -9.10 -18.93
C LYS A 63 12.74 -8.65 -17.48
N PHE A 64 12.94 -9.59 -16.57
CA PHE A 64 13.14 -9.32 -15.15
C PHE A 64 14.58 -9.64 -14.76
N ILE A 65 15.26 -8.64 -14.20
CA ILE A 65 16.62 -8.77 -13.68
C ILE A 65 16.55 -8.60 -12.16
N LYS A 66 16.83 -9.66 -11.42
CA LYS A 66 16.78 -9.67 -9.95
C LYS A 66 18.11 -9.17 -9.38
N GLU A 67 18.35 -7.86 -9.49
CA GLU A 67 19.55 -7.21 -9.01
C GLU A 67 19.19 -5.90 -8.29
N ASN A 68 20.06 -5.47 -7.36
CA ASN A 68 19.90 -4.21 -6.67
C ASN A 68 20.57 -3.08 -7.46
N VAL A 69 19.80 -2.06 -7.80
CA VAL A 69 20.35 -0.84 -8.43
C VAL A 69 21.08 -0.04 -7.36
N GLU A 70 22.38 0.19 -7.58
CA GLU A 70 23.23 0.96 -6.69
C GLU A 70 23.42 2.39 -7.18
N LYS A 71 23.54 2.59 -8.53
CA LYS A 71 23.86 3.88 -9.12
C LYS A 71 23.18 4.08 -10.46
N ILE A 72 22.78 5.32 -10.71
CA ILE A 72 22.30 5.81 -12.00
C ILE A 72 23.28 6.86 -12.48
N ASN A 73 23.87 6.64 -13.65
CA ASN A 73 24.68 7.61 -14.39
C ASN A 73 24.05 7.85 -15.77
N PHE A 74 24.66 8.75 -16.55
CA PHE A 74 24.21 9.04 -17.91
C PHE A 74 25.39 9.11 -18.85
N SER A 75 25.22 8.66 -20.10
CA SER A 75 26.18 8.86 -21.19
C SER A 75 26.16 10.32 -21.66
N ALA A 76 27.07 10.66 -22.60
CA ALA A 76 27.08 11.97 -23.25
C ALA A 76 25.76 12.30 -23.97
N ASP A 77 25.07 11.28 -24.50
CA ASP A 77 23.75 11.39 -25.16
C ASP A 77 22.58 11.32 -24.20
N ASP A 78 22.82 11.43 -22.89
CA ASP A 78 21.83 11.35 -21.81
C ASP A 78 21.10 9.99 -21.74
N LYS A 79 21.74 8.89 -22.16
CA LYS A 79 21.20 7.54 -21.97
C LYS A 79 21.48 7.05 -20.55
N PRO A 80 20.48 6.50 -19.85
CA PRO A 80 20.67 5.95 -18.51
C PRO A 80 21.65 4.77 -18.49
N LEU A 81 22.63 4.85 -17.60
CA LEU A 81 23.61 3.81 -17.29
C LEU A 81 23.34 3.31 -15.88
N ILE A 82 22.72 2.16 -15.77
CA ILE A 82 22.28 1.58 -14.50
C ILE A 82 23.34 0.61 -13.99
N LYS A 83 23.97 0.95 -12.87
CA LYS A 83 24.90 0.05 -12.18
C LYS A 83 24.14 -0.68 -11.07
N THR A 84 24.24 -2.00 -11.09
CA THR A 84 23.74 -2.88 -10.05
C THR A 84 24.87 -3.45 -9.21
N ASN A 85 24.54 -4.25 -8.20
CA ASN A 85 25.52 -4.99 -7.39
C ASN A 85 26.31 -6.06 -8.19
N PHE A 86 25.89 -6.42 -9.42
CA PHE A 86 26.57 -7.42 -10.24
C PHE A 86 27.02 -6.89 -11.60
N ASN A 87 26.22 -6.04 -12.24
CA ASN A 87 26.37 -5.66 -13.64
C ASN A 87 26.17 -4.16 -13.89
N SER A 88 26.43 -3.75 -15.13
CA SER A 88 26.08 -2.42 -15.64
C SER A 88 25.28 -2.57 -16.93
N TYR A 89 24.23 -1.79 -17.06
CA TYR A 89 23.31 -1.82 -18.19
C TYR A 89 23.13 -0.43 -18.78
N SER A 90 22.98 -0.35 -20.09
CA SER A 90 22.62 0.87 -20.80
C SER A 90 21.22 0.73 -21.38
N PHE A 91 20.39 1.77 -21.23
CA PHE A 91 19.03 1.81 -21.74
C PHE A 91 18.76 3.11 -22.48
N ASP A 92 17.77 3.11 -23.37
CA ASP A 92 17.34 4.34 -24.03
C ASP A 92 16.55 5.24 -23.07
N LYS A 93 15.78 4.65 -22.14
CA LYS A 93 15.02 5.37 -21.12
C LYS A 93 14.97 4.56 -19.83
N ALA A 94 14.80 5.24 -18.70
CA ALA A 94 14.60 4.62 -17.39
C ALA A 94 13.42 5.26 -16.66
N VAL A 95 12.73 4.44 -15.84
CA VAL A 95 11.69 4.90 -14.93
C VAL A 95 12.05 4.48 -13.51
N ILE A 96 12.16 5.43 -12.60
CA ILE A 96 12.31 5.12 -11.16
C ILE A 96 10.91 4.86 -10.58
N SER A 97 10.67 3.60 -10.15
CA SER A 97 9.40 3.13 -9.55
C SER A 97 9.67 2.31 -8.29
N CYS A 98 10.64 2.74 -7.47
CA CYS A 98 11.15 1.99 -6.32
C CYS A 98 10.39 2.27 -5.00
N GLY A 99 9.17 2.82 -5.07
CA GLY A 99 8.35 3.14 -3.89
C GLY A 99 9.10 4.05 -2.91
N ALA A 100 9.11 3.70 -1.64
CA ALA A 100 9.79 4.46 -0.59
C ALA A 100 11.33 4.53 -0.76
N PHE A 101 11.92 3.64 -1.56
CA PHE A 101 13.37 3.61 -1.83
C PHE A 101 13.79 4.53 -2.99
N SER A 102 12.84 5.14 -3.70
CA SER A 102 13.11 6.00 -4.87
C SER A 102 14.00 7.19 -4.55
N LYS A 103 13.90 7.75 -3.33
CA LYS A 103 14.70 8.88 -2.87
C LYS A 103 16.21 8.66 -3.03
N LYS A 104 16.69 7.46 -2.70
CA LYS A 104 18.12 7.11 -2.84
C LYS A 104 18.64 7.25 -4.27
N LEU A 105 17.77 7.10 -5.27
CA LEU A 105 18.11 7.22 -6.69
C LEU A 105 17.90 8.64 -7.21
N THR A 106 16.86 9.34 -6.78
CA THR A 106 16.63 10.74 -7.19
C THR A 106 17.68 11.70 -6.64
N ASP A 107 18.17 11.46 -5.42
CA ASP A 107 19.27 12.24 -4.84
C ASP A 107 20.58 12.12 -5.67
N GLN A 108 20.81 10.97 -6.33
CA GLN A 108 22.00 10.76 -7.19
C GLN A 108 21.97 11.59 -8.48
N VAL A 109 20.78 11.93 -8.96
CA VAL A 109 20.58 12.75 -10.16
C VAL A 109 20.30 14.22 -9.81
N ASN A 110 20.66 14.63 -8.58
CA ASN A 110 20.49 15.98 -8.05
C ASN A 110 19.02 16.49 -8.07
N GLU A 111 18.05 15.58 -7.96
CA GLU A 111 16.64 15.95 -7.79
C GLU A 111 16.16 15.62 -6.37
N LYS A 112 16.08 16.65 -5.55
CA LYS A 112 15.65 16.54 -4.15
C LYS A 112 14.13 16.47 -4.09
N ILE A 113 13.61 15.26 -3.97
CA ILE A 113 12.17 15.01 -3.79
C ILE A 113 11.93 14.73 -2.31
N PRO A 114 10.95 15.43 -1.65
CA PRO A 114 10.68 15.28 -0.22
C PRO A 114 9.90 14.00 0.07
N LEU A 115 10.39 12.87 -0.43
CA LEU A 115 9.83 11.55 -0.19
C LEU A 115 10.27 11.04 1.17
N ASP A 116 9.32 10.59 1.97
CA ASP A 116 9.53 9.89 3.22
C ASP A 116 8.67 8.62 3.26
N THR A 117 8.68 7.90 4.35
CA THR A 117 7.87 6.70 4.52
C THR A 117 6.98 6.76 5.75
N GLU A 118 5.70 6.49 5.54
CA GLU A 118 4.75 6.14 6.59
C GLU A 118 4.72 4.62 6.73
N ARG A 119 5.27 4.13 7.82
CA ARG A 119 5.33 2.69 8.10
C ARG A 119 3.95 2.20 8.55
N GLY A 120 3.45 1.17 7.89
CA GLY A 120 2.19 0.52 8.20
C GLY A 120 2.41 -0.93 8.61
N TYR A 121 1.53 -1.44 9.46
CA TYR A 121 1.65 -2.77 10.04
C TYR A 121 0.44 -3.63 9.73
N HIS A 122 0.63 -4.93 9.58
CA HIS A 122 -0.48 -5.87 9.63
C HIS A 122 -0.11 -7.21 10.28
N VAL A 123 -1.15 -7.91 10.70
CA VAL A 123 -1.11 -9.30 11.13
C VAL A 123 -2.24 -10.08 10.47
N HIS A 124 -2.10 -11.40 10.33
CA HIS A 124 -3.14 -12.28 9.86
C HIS A 124 -3.64 -13.21 10.95
N PHE A 125 -4.96 -13.45 10.95
CA PHE A 125 -5.61 -14.52 11.70
C PHE A 125 -6.16 -15.53 10.70
N LYS A 126 -5.44 -16.63 10.53
CA LYS A 126 -5.74 -17.65 9.52
C LYS A 126 -7.03 -18.40 9.81
N GLY A 127 -7.85 -18.62 8.76
CA GLY A 127 -9.09 -19.36 8.86
C GLY A 127 -10.28 -18.59 9.45
N TYR A 128 -10.10 -17.29 9.77
CA TYR A 128 -11.16 -16.44 10.33
C TYR A 128 -11.78 -15.48 9.32
N ASP A 129 -11.57 -15.67 8.01
CA ASP A 129 -12.13 -14.80 6.96
C ASP A 129 -13.67 -14.78 6.94
N HIS A 130 -14.30 -15.81 7.47
CA HIS A 130 -15.76 -15.91 7.61
C HIS A 130 -16.37 -14.92 8.61
N LEU A 131 -15.58 -14.32 9.51
CA LEU A 131 -16.05 -13.37 10.51
C LEU A 131 -16.45 -12.01 9.94
N LEU A 132 -16.02 -11.68 8.72
CA LEU A 132 -16.43 -10.47 8.02
C LEU A 132 -16.76 -10.77 6.56
N SER A 133 -17.76 -10.10 6.02
CA SER A 133 -18.12 -10.21 4.61
C SER A 133 -17.38 -9.18 3.74
N ARG A 134 -16.83 -8.13 4.34
CA ARG A 134 -16.18 -6.98 3.67
C ARG A 134 -15.11 -6.32 4.54
N PRO A 135 -14.26 -5.44 3.97
CA PRO A 135 -13.36 -4.61 4.76
C PRO A 135 -14.13 -3.67 5.68
N VAL A 136 -13.71 -3.59 6.94
CA VAL A 136 -14.27 -2.68 7.93
C VAL A 136 -13.15 -1.85 8.57
N ILE A 137 -13.32 -0.53 8.61
CA ILE A 137 -12.41 0.40 9.27
C ILE A 137 -13.04 0.87 10.58
N PHE A 138 -12.32 0.70 11.67
CA PHE A 138 -12.71 1.12 13.00
C PHE A 138 -12.03 2.45 13.35
N LEU A 139 -12.64 3.57 12.92
CA LEU A 139 -12.05 4.92 12.96
C LEU A 139 -11.60 5.33 14.37
N ASN A 140 -12.43 5.05 15.37
CA ASN A 140 -12.14 5.39 16.78
C ASN A 140 -10.96 4.60 17.38
N ARG A 141 -10.47 3.56 16.69
CA ARG A 141 -9.36 2.71 17.11
C ARG A 141 -8.18 2.76 16.15
N GLY A 142 -8.31 3.44 15.00
CA GLY A 142 -7.25 3.65 14.04
C GLY A 142 -6.75 2.38 13.33
N PHE A 143 -7.63 1.40 13.08
CA PHE A 143 -7.27 0.18 12.35
C PHE A 143 -8.42 -0.34 11.50
N GLY A 144 -8.09 -1.21 10.55
CA GLY A 144 -9.05 -1.90 9.70
C GLY A 144 -8.86 -3.40 9.70
N ILE A 145 -9.92 -4.13 9.36
CA ILE A 145 -9.88 -5.58 9.17
C ILE A 145 -10.48 -5.90 7.80
N THR A 146 -9.82 -6.80 7.08
CA THR A 146 -10.22 -7.22 5.74
C THR A 146 -10.24 -8.74 5.63
N PRO A 147 -11.34 -9.35 5.17
CA PRO A 147 -11.38 -10.77 4.86
C PRO A 147 -10.54 -11.05 3.60
N MET A 148 -9.48 -11.86 3.75
CA MET A 148 -8.57 -12.26 2.68
C MET A 148 -8.74 -13.76 2.39
N GLU A 149 -8.15 -14.26 1.29
CA GLU A 149 -8.19 -15.71 0.99
C GLU A 149 -7.58 -16.58 2.11
N GLN A 150 -6.68 -16.01 2.91
CA GLN A 150 -5.93 -16.74 3.93
C GLN A 150 -6.44 -16.54 5.36
N GLY A 151 -7.48 -15.71 5.54
CA GLY A 151 -8.02 -15.36 6.85
C GLY A 151 -8.28 -13.86 7.00
N LEU A 152 -8.41 -13.37 8.22
CA LEU A 152 -8.57 -11.94 8.49
C LEU A 152 -7.22 -11.24 8.52
N ARG A 153 -7.07 -10.20 7.72
CA ARG A 153 -5.95 -9.25 7.81
C ARG A 153 -6.35 -8.06 8.67
N VAL A 154 -5.63 -7.86 9.75
CA VAL A 154 -5.77 -6.69 10.62
C VAL A 154 -4.65 -5.72 10.28
N VAL A 155 -5.00 -4.52 9.84
CA VAL A 155 -4.05 -3.50 9.36
C VAL A 155 -4.28 -2.18 10.08
N GLY A 156 -3.21 -1.46 10.39
CA GLY A 156 -3.35 -0.14 10.97
C GLY A 156 -2.02 0.51 11.29
N THR A 157 -2.14 1.57 12.04
CA THR A 157 -1.05 2.42 12.52
C THR A 157 -0.30 3.15 11.40
N VAL A 158 0.21 4.31 11.76
CA VAL A 158 1.17 5.10 10.98
C VAL A 158 2.36 5.34 11.90
N GLU A 159 3.56 5.16 11.38
CA GLU A 159 4.79 5.42 12.09
C GLU A 159 5.79 6.12 11.17
N PHE A 160 6.31 7.23 11.62
CA PHE A 160 7.46 7.90 11.01
C PHE A 160 8.74 7.35 11.65
N GLY A 161 9.30 6.33 11.05
CA GLY A 161 10.45 5.60 11.60
C GLY A 161 11.53 5.30 10.58
N GLY A 162 11.45 5.88 9.39
CA GLY A 162 12.39 5.66 8.31
C GLY A 162 12.36 4.21 7.78
N LEU A 163 13.34 3.88 6.95
CA LEU A 163 13.40 2.59 6.24
C LEU A 163 14.15 1.51 7.05
N ASP A 164 15.06 1.90 7.95
CA ASP A 164 16.05 1.00 8.55
C ASP A 164 15.65 0.49 9.94
N ASN A 165 14.72 1.15 10.62
CA ASN A 165 14.28 0.74 11.95
C ASN A 165 13.52 -0.61 11.91
N PRO A 166 13.74 -1.50 12.90
CA PRO A 166 13.05 -2.79 12.96
C PRO A 166 11.54 -2.63 13.17
N LEU A 167 10.80 -3.70 12.94
CA LEU A 167 9.37 -3.81 13.21
C LEU A 167 9.08 -3.58 14.71
N SER A 168 8.11 -2.72 15.02
CA SER A 168 7.67 -2.42 16.38
C SER A 168 6.71 -3.49 16.92
N LYS A 169 7.18 -4.34 17.81
CA LYS A 169 6.34 -5.36 18.47
C LYS A 169 5.17 -4.76 19.26
N LYS A 170 5.33 -3.54 19.80
CA LYS A 170 4.27 -2.82 20.52
C LYS A 170 3.11 -2.48 19.58
N ARG A 171 3.40 -2.10 18.32
CA ARG A 171 2.36 -1.78 17.31
C ARG A 171 1.64 -3.04 16.86
N ILE A 172 2.37 -4.13 16.66
CA ILE A 172 1.79 -5.45 16.37
C ILE A 172 0.83 -5.86 17.50
N GLN A 173 1.30 -5.81 18.75
CA GLN A 173 0.48 -6.20 19.90
C GLN A 173 -0.79 -5.34 20.03
N ASN A 174 -0.72 -4.04 19.71
CA ASN A 174 -1.89 -3.17 19.67
C ASN A 174 -2.93 -3.62 18.63
N LEU A 175 -2.49 -4.01 17.42
CA LEU A 175 -3.39 -4.55 16.40
C LEU A 175 -4.06 -5.83 16.86
N VAL A 176 -3.28 -6.76 17.43
CA VAL A 176 -3.77 -8.03 17.97
C VAL A 176 -4.78 -7.79 19.08
N ASN A 177 -4.49 -6.92 20.05
CA ASN A 177 -5.38 -6.63 21.18
C ASN A 177 -6.71 -5.99 20.69
N ASN A 178 -6.65 -5.06 19.75
CA ASN A 178 -7.82 -4.43 19.16
C ASN A 178 -8.69 -5.44 18.38
N ALA A 179 -8.07 -6.33 17.61
CA ALA A 179 -8.78 -7.38 16.88
C ALA A 179 -9.49 -8.36 17.85
N LYS A 180 -8.76 -8.87 18.85
CA LYS A 180 -9.30 -9.78 19.86
C LYS A 180 -10.38 -9.14 20.74
N TYR A 181 -10.30 -7.83 20.95
CA TYR A 181 -11.37 -7.11 21.65
C TYR A 181 -12.70 -7.13 20.88
N LEU A 182 -12.65 -7.02 19.54
CA LEU A 182 -13.82 -7.03 18.68
C LEU A 182 -14.33 -8.44 18.36
N PHE A 183 -13.40 -9.38 18.23
CA PHE A 183 -13.63 -10.79 17.89
C PHE A 183 -12.92 -11.67 18.91
N PRO A 184 -13.54 -11.94 20.06
CA PRO A 184 -12.93 -12.71 21.16
C PRO A 184 -12.52 -14.15 20.79
N GLU A 185 -13.09 -14.71 19.73
CA GLU A 185 -12.77 -16.02 19.19
C GLU A 185 -11.40 -16.11 18.49
N LEU A 186 -10.77 -14.99 18.15
CA LEU A 186 -9.45 -14.95 17.53
C LEU A 186 -8.39 -15.48 18.49
N LYS A 187 -7.64 -16.50 18.07
CA LYS A 187 -6.58 -17.12 18.87
C LYS A 187 -5.21 -16.56 18.52
N GLU A 188 -4.43 -17.30 17.74
CA GLU A 188 -3.09 -16.91 17.36
C GLU A 188 -3.08 -16.13 16.05
N HIS A 189 -2.17 -15.21 15.91
CA HIS A 189 -1.93 -14.48 14.68
C HIS A 189 -0.63 -14.97 14.02
N GLU A 190 -0.56 -14.79 12.73
CA GLU A 190 0.58 -15.12 11.89
C GLU A 190 1.00 -13.88 11.07
N ASP A 191 2.11 -13.97 10.35
CA ASP A 191 2.55 -13.01 9.34
C ASP A 191 2.59 -11.55 9.82
N GLU A 192 3.34 -11.30 10.88
CA GLU A 192 3.65 -9.93 11.29
C GLU A 192 4.42 -9.21 10.18
N TRP A 193 3.83 -8.15 9.66
CA TRP A 193 4.41 -7.46 8.51
C TRP A 193 4.51 -5.96 8.73
N LEU A 194 5.58 -5.40 8.19
CA LEU A 194 5.86 -3.98 8.13
C LEU A 194 5.99 -3.55 6.67
N GLY A 195 5.25 -2.53 6.26
CA GLY A 195 5.34 -1.93 4.94
C GLY A 195 5.67 -0.44 4.97
N PHE A 196 6.28 0.01 3.89
CA PHE A 196 6.76 1.37 3.71
C PHE A 196 5.88 2.08 2.69
N ARG A 197 4.94 2.94 3.14
CA ARG A 197 4.15 3.78 2.22
C ARG A 197 5.04 4.91 1.74
N PRO A 198 5.24 5.06 0.43
CA PRO A 198 6.02 6.17 -0.13
C PRO A 198 5.18 7.45 -0.06
N THR A 199 5.49 8.34 0.87
CA THR A 199 4.65 9.51 1.20
C THR A 199 5.37 10.79 0.84
N LEU A 200 4.64 11.72 0.20
CA LEU A 200 5.05 13.10 0.00
C LEU A 200 4.18 14.05 0.84
N PRO A 201 4.64 15.27 1.15
CA PRO A 201 3.90 16.21 2.01
C PRO A 201 2.51 16.61 1.49
N ASP A 202 2.32 16.59 0.17
CA ASP A 202 1.06 16.91 -0.51
C ASP A 202 0.19 15.67 -0.81
N PHE A 203 0.67 14.47 -0.46
CA PHE A 203 0.04 13.18 -0.74
C PHE A 203 -0.17 12.86 -2.23
N LEU A 204 0.46 13.62 -3.14
CA LEU A 204 0.39 13.37 -4.57
C LEU A 204 1.60 12.53 -5.04
N PRO A 205 1.40 11.57 -5.97
CA PRO A 205 2.50 10.80 -6.53
C PRO A 205 3.37 11.65 -7.45
N VAL A 206 4.66 11.32 -7.52
CA VAL A 206 5.58 11.87 -8.49
C VAL A 206 5.49 11.05 -9.77
N ILE A 207 4.87 11.62 -10.81
CA ILE A 207 4.70 11.00 -12.13
C ILE A 207 5.14 12.00 -13.19
N GLY A 208 6.09 11.62 -14.05
CA GLY A 208 6.55 12.46 -15.15
C GLY A 208 8.04 12.41 -15.40
N PRO A 209 8.55 13.27 -16.30
CA PRO A 209 9.98 13.32 -16.65
C PRO A 209 10.82 13.96 -15.53
N SER A 210 12.07 13.55 -15.45
CA SER A 210 13.12 14.24 -14.70
C SER A 210 13.32 15.67 -15.25
N LYS A 211 13.70 16.60 -14.39
CA LYS A 211 14.06 17.97 -14.79
C LYS A 211 15.48 18.04 -15.37
N ASN A 212 16.34 17.12 -14.93
CA ASN A 212 17.76 17.14 -15.25
C ASN A 212 18.14 16.21 -16.41
N HIS A 213 17.33 15.16 -16.68
CA HIS A 213 17.64 14.10 -17.65
C HIS A 213 16.43 13.76 -18.50
N LYS A 214 16.46 14.04 -19.80
CA LYS A 214 15.35 13.84 -20.75
C LYS A 214 14.90 12.38 -20.90
N ASN A 215 15.80 11.44 -20.58
CA ASN A 215 15.54 10.00 -20.70
C ASN A 215 15.27 9.32 -19.34
N LEU A 216 15.08 10.10 -18.26
CA LEU A 216 14.69 9.61 -16.94
C LEU A 216 13.26 10.04 -16.60
N PHE A 217 12.49 9.12 -16.05
CA PHE A 217 11.11 9.32 -15.65
C PHE A 217 10.86 8.80 -14.23
N TYR A 218 9.80 9.26 -13.59
CA TYR A 218 9.39 8.90 -12.25
C TYR A 218 7.97 8.35 -12.25
N SER A 219 7.72 7.32 -11.43
CA SER A 219 6.38 6.80 -11.10
C SER A 219 6.43 6.18 -9.70
N PHE A 220 6.35 7.01 -8.66
CA PHE A 220 6.37 6.58 -7.25
C PHE A 220 5.64 7.58 -6.35
N GLY A 221 5.58 7.30 -5.05
CA GLY A 221 4.99 8.24 -4.08
C GLY A 221 3.49 8.14 -3.93
N HIS A 222 2.87 7.03 -4.31
CA HIS A 222 1.41 6.84 -4.32
C HIS A 222 0.79 6.66 -2.92
N HIS A 223 1.57 6.78 -1.84
CA HIS A 223 1.10 6.64 -0.47
C HIS A 223 0.29 5.34 -0.27
N HIS A 224 -0.92 5.40 0.27
CA HIS A 224 -1.84 4.26 0.42
C HIS A 224 -2.71 4.01 -0.83
N LEU A 225 -2.63 4.86 -1.84
CA LEU A 225 -3.46 4.79 -3.05
C LEU A 225 -2.79 4.04 -4.22
N GLY A 226 -1.56 3.54 -4.05
CA GLY A 226 -0.81 2.89 -5.13
C GLY A 226 -1.53 1.73 -5.78
N TRP A 227 -2.32 0.96 -5.02
CA TRP A 227 -3.14 -0.11 -5.57
C TRP A 227 -4.26 0.42 -6.46
N THR A 228 -4.96 1.46 -6.03
CA THR A 228 -6.08 2.07 -6.75
C THR A 228 -5.62 2.81 -8.01
N LEU A 229 -4.50 3.53 -7.90
CA LEU A 229 -3.97 4.38 -8.97
C LEU A 229 -3.00 3.66 -9.91
N GLY A 230 -2.54 2.46 -9.59
CA GLY A 230 -1.49 1.76 -10.32
C GLY A 230 -1.78 1.58 -11.81
N ALA A 231 -3.01 1.26 -12.18
CA ALA A 231 -3.39 1.08 -13.59
C ALA A 231 -3.41 2.38 -14.41
N ILE A 232 -3.76 3.51 -13.78
CA ILE A 232 -3.81 4.81 -14.47
C ILE A 232 -2.44 5.50 -14.47
N SER A 233 -1.56 5.12 -13.56
CA SER A 233 -0.20 5.66 -13.46
C SER A 233 0.79 4.99 -14.43
N GLY A 234 0.48 3.77 -14.89
CA GLY A 234 1.28 3.00 -15.84
C GLY A 234 0.81 3.21 -17.26
#